data_1ddf7f0449488856fa8e5a43ffbb7589
#
_entry.id   1ddf7f0449488856fa8e5a43ffbb7589
#
_cell.length_a   1.000
_cell.length_b   1.000
_cell.length_c   1.000
_cell.angle_alpha   90.00
_cell.angle_beta   90.00
_cell.angle_gamma   90.00
#
_symmetry.space_group_name_H-M   'P 1'
#
loop_
_entity.id
_entity.type
_entity.pdbx_description
1 polymer ?
#
loop_
_entity_poly.entity_id
_entity_poly.type
_entity_poly.pdbx_seq_one_letter_code
_entity_poly.pdbx_strand_id
1 'polypeptide(L)'
;DGRAKGASLESAWAAQFDAYRAAHSDLADELLRRLTGELPRDFAQQTDAYIEECVAAGADIASRKASQQALNALGPYLPELLGGSADLAGSNLTLWSGASGISAEDPGGNYVYYGVREFA
;
A
#
# COMPACT_ATOMS: atom_id res chain seq x y z
N ASP A 1 14.70 30.38 15.29
CA ASP A 1 13.37 30.47 14.67
C ASP A 1 13.06 29.17 13.94
N GLY A 2 11.91 28.55 14.28
CA GLY A 2 11.49 27.26 13.71
C GLY A 2 11.35 27.29 12.19
N ARG A 3 10.90 28.41 11.64
CA ARG A 3 10.75 28.58 10.20
C ARG A 3 12.10 28.56 9.46
N ALA A 4 13.12 29.24 10.00
CA ALA A 4 14.46 29.23 9.40
C ALA A 4 15.10 27.83 9.46
N LYS A 5 14.92 27.12 10.58
CA LYS A 5 15.37 25.73 10.72
C LYS A 5 14.65 24.81 9.71
N GLY A 6 13.32 24.94 9.55
CA GLY A 6 12.54 24.18 8.58
C GLY A 6 13.03 24.41 7.15
N ALA A 7 13.20 25.65 6.74
CA ALA A 7 13.70 25.99 5.40
C ALA A 7 15.11 25.42 5.13
N SER A 8 15.99 25.44 6.14
CA SER A 8 17.33 24.85 6.01
C SER A 8 17.27 23.31 5.84
N LEU A 9 16.43 22.62 6.59
CA LEU A 9 16.24 21.18 6.49
C LEU A 9 15.64 20.78 5.13
N GLU A 10 14.62 21.52 4.67
CA GLU A 10 14.00 21.31 3.35
C GLU A 10 15.02 21.50 2.21
N SER A 11 15.81 22.55 2.26
CA SER A 11 16.86 22.80 1.27
C SER A 11 17.92 21.70 1.24
N ALA A 12 18.34 21.21 2.41
CA ALA A 12 19.28 20.11 2.50
C ALA A 12 18.71 18.80 1.95
N TRP A 13 17.44 18.51 2.26
CA TRP A 13 16.74 17.35 1.73
C TRP A 13 16.57 17.44 0.21
N ALA A 14 16.16 18.59 -0.32
CA ALA A 14 16.01 18.80 -1.75
C ALA A 14 17.31 18.52 -2.51
N ALA A 15 18.44 19.03 -2.02
CA ALA A 15 19.74 18.77 -2.63
C ALA A 15 20.12 17.27 -2.62
N GLN A 16 19.82 16.56 -1.53
CA GLN A 16 20.02 15.11 -1.46
C GLN A 16 19.11 14.35 -2.43
N PHE A 17 17.84 14.75 -2.51
CA PHE A 17 16.89 14.12 -3.41
C PHE A 17 17.25 14.36 -4.88
N ASP A 18 17.70 15.55 -5.26
CA ASP A 18 18.16 15.84 -6.62
C ASP A 18 19.36 14.96 -7.01
N ALA A 19 20.31 14.77 -6.10
CA ALA A 19 21.44 13.88 -6.31
C ALA A 19 21.00 12.40 -6.44
N TYR A 20 20.06 11.98 -5.59
CA TYR A 20 19.46 10.64 -5.65
C TYR A 20 18.71 10.41 -6.98
N ARG A 21 17.91 11.38 -7.41
CA ARG A 21 17.16 11.33 -8.67
C ARG A 21 18.08 11.25 -9.89
N ALA A 22 19.21 11.96 -9.85
CA ALA A 22 20.20 11.88 -10.92
C ALA A 22 20.84 10.49 -11.03
N ALA A 23 21.02 9.78 -9.89
CA ALA A 23 21.61 8.46 -9.84
C ALA A 23 20.58 7.31 -10.04
N HIS A 24 19.32 7.52 -9.64
CA HIS A 24 18.27 6.51 -9.54
C HIS A 24 16.90 7.06 -9.98
N SER A 25 16.78 7.48 -11.24
CA SER A 25 15.59 8.18 -11.75
C SER A 25 14.29 7.41 -11.49
N ASP A 26 14.25 6.12 -11.83
CA ASP A 26 13.02 5.31 -11.73
C ASP A 26 12.55 5.14 -10.27
N LEU A 27 13.50 4.97 -9.34
CA LEU A 27 13.19 4.87 -7.91
C LEU A 27 12.74 6.22 -7.33
N ALA A 28 13.32 7.32 -7.81
CA ALA A 28 12.92 8.66 -7.40
C ALA A 28 11.51 9.02 -7.91
N ASP A 29 11.20 8.68 -9.15
CA ASP A 29 9.88 8.90 -9.73
C ASP A 29 8.82 8.05 -9.03
N GLU A 30 9.12 6.79 -8.69
CA GLU A 30 8.24 5.95 -7.89
C GLU A 30 8.04 6.49 -6.47
N LEU A 31 9.08 7.01 -5.82
CA LEU A 31 8.94 7.67 -4.52
C LEU A 31 8.02 8.89 -4.62
N LEU A 32 8.19 9.74 -5.62
CA LEU A 32 7.32 10.90 -5.83
C LEU A 32 5.88 10.48 -6.08
N ARG A 33 5.64 9.49 -6.94
CA ARG A 33 4.31 8.93 -7.18
C ARG A 33 3.61 8.56 -5.87
N ARG A 34 4.31 7.83 -4.99
CA ARG A 34 3.75 7.41 -3.69
C ARG A 34 3.51 8.58 -2.75
N LEU A 35 4.42 9.55 -2.69
CA LEU A 35 4.29 10.74 -1.85
C LEU A 35 3.15 11.66 -2.30
N THR A 36 2.85 11.73 -3.59
CA THR A 36 1.73 12.50 -4.15
C THR A 36 0.40 11.76 -4.06
N GLY A 37 0.41 10.45 -3.75
CA GLY A 37 -0.77 9.61 -3.70
C GLY A 37 -1.31 9.20 -5.08
N GLU A 38 -0.51 9.33 -6.12
CA GLU A 38 -0.86 8.87 -7.45
C GLU A 38 -0.86 7.34 -7.52
N LEU A 39 -1.89 6.77 -8.11
CA LEU A 39 -1.99 5.33 -8.32
C LEU A 39 -1.08 4.87 -9.47
N PRO A 40 -0.65 3.59 -9.48
CA PRO A 40 0.04 3.02 -10.63
C PRO A 40 -0.75 3.17 -11.92
N ARG A 41 -0.06 3.33 -13.04
CA ARG A 41 -0.69 3.65 -14.35
C ARG A 41 -1.77 2.65 -14.77
N ASP A 42 -1.55 1.38 -14.48
CA ASP A 42 -2.45 0.30 -14.91
C ASP A 42 -3.57 0.02 -13.90
N PHE A 43 -3.55 0.68 -12.74
CA PHE A 43 -4.49 0.39 -11.65
C PHE A 43 -5.96 0.61 -12.04
N ALA A 44 -6.26 1.68 -12.76
CA ALA A 44 -7.63 1.95 -13.23
C ALA A 44 -8.14 0.84 -14.16
N GLN A 45 -7.32 0.42 -15.12
CA GLN A 45 -7.67 -0.65 -16.05
C GLN A 45 -7.91 -1.98 -15.32
N GLN A 46 -7.07 -2.32 -14.35
CA GLN A 46 -7.23 -3.55 -13.56
C GLN A 46 -8.49 -3.49 -12.67
N THR A 47 -8.81 -2.32 -12.15
CA THR A 47 -10.04 -2.09 -11.38
C THR A 47 -11.28 -2.28 -12.24
N ASP A 48 -11.32 -1.71 -13.43
CA ASP A 48 -12.44 -1.84 -14.37
C ASP A 48 -12.63 -3.31 -14.76
N ALA A 49 -11.56 -4.02 -15.10
CA ALA A 49 -11.62 -5.44 -15.43
C ALA A 49 -12.16 -6.29 -14.26
N TYR A 50 -11.70 -6.03 -13.03
CA TYR A 50 -12.21 -6.71 -11.84
C TYR A 50 -13.70 -6.42 -11.59
N ILE A 51 -14.15 -5.19 -11.80
CA ILE A 51 -15.57 -4.83 -11.68
C ILE A 51 -16.42 -5.61 -12.71
N GLU A 52 -15.96 -5.69 -13.96
CA GLU A 52 -16.63 -6.45 -15.02
C GLU A 52 -16.74 -7.95 -14.65
N GLU A 53 -15.67 -8.54 -14.12
CA GLU A 53 -15.67 -9.92 -13.61
C GLU A 53 -16.70 -10.12 -12.48
N CYS A 54 -16.77 -9.20 -11.53
CA CYS A 54 -17.72 -9.25 -10.42
C CYS A 54 -19.17 -9.17 -10.92
N VAL A 55 -19.43 -8.28 -11.87
CA VAL A 55 -20.77 -8.13 -12.48
C VAL A 55 -21.15 -9.38 -13.26
N ALA A 56 -20.25 -9.95 -14.04
CA ALA A 56 -20.48 -11.16 -14.81
C ALA A 56 -20.72 -12.39 -13.89
N ALA A 57 -20.01 -12.47 -12.77
CA ALA A 57 -20.15 -13.55 -11.81
C ALA A 57 -21.51 -13.51 -11.08
N GLY A 58 -22.04 -12.31 -10.80
CA GLY A 58 -23.31 -12.11 -10.09
C GLY A 58 -23.41 -12.85 -8.75
N ALA A 59 -22.27 -13.02 -8.06
CA ALA A 59 -22.17 -13.86 -6.88
C ALA A 59 -22.78 -13.18 -5.64
N ASP A 60 -23.62 -13.90 -4.90
CA ASP A 60 -24.11 -13.49 -3.59
C ASP A 60 -23.16 -14.01 -2.51
N ILE A 61 -22.30 -13.12 -2.01
CA ILE A 61 -21.24 -13.44 -1.05
C ILE A 61 -21.21 -12.47 0.13
N ALA A 62 -20.69 -12.94 1.26
CA ALA A 62 -20.49 -12.08 2.43
C ALA A 62 -19.52 -10.93 2.11
N SER A 63 -19.79 -9.73 2.66
CA SER A 63 -18.98 -8.52 2.44
C SER A 63 -17.49 -8.70 2.75
N ARG A 64 -17.15 -9.44 3.83
CA ARG A 64 -15.76 -9.78 4.15
C ARG A 64 -15.09 -10.62 3.08
N LYS A 65 -15.84 -11.50 2.39
CA LYS A 65 -15.32 -12.29 1.28
C LYS A 65 -15.14 -11.46 0.03
N ALA A 66 -16.07 -10.55 -0.26
CA ALA A 66 -15.94 -9.57 -1.34
C ALA A 66 -14.69 -8.68 -1.13
N SER A 67 -14.47 -8.20 0.11
CA SER A 67 -13.27 -7.44 0.46
C SER A 67 -11.98 -8.24 0.22
N GLN A 68 -11.93 -9.50 0.65
CA GLN A 68 -10.76 -10.37 0.40
C GLN A 68 -10.52 -10.60 -1.09
N GLN A 69 -11.58 -10.80 -1.87
CA GLN A 69 -11.47 -10.97 -3.31
C GLN A 69 -10.93 -9.70 -3.98
N ALA A 70 -11.40 -8.52 -3.57
CA ALA A 70 -10.86 -7.25 -4.04
C ALA A 70 -9.38 -7.08 -3.68
N LEU A 71 -8.97 -7.41 -2.45
CA LEU A 71 -7.56 -7.39 -2.05
C LEU A 71 -6.71 -8.36 -2.90
N ASN A 72 -7.22 -9.56 -3.18
CA ASN A 72 -6.51 -10.52 -4.03
C ASN A 72 -6.37 -10.05 -5.48
N ALA A 73 -7.40 -9.38 -6.02
CA ALA A 73 -7.41 -8.91 -7.39
C ALA A 73 -6.56 -7.64 -7.59
N LEU A 74 -6.67 -6.68 -6.67
CA LEU A 74 -6.09 -5.34 -6.83
C LEU A 74 -4.77 -5.15 -6.06
N GLY A 75 -4.57 -5.89 -4.97
CA GLY A 75 -3.36 -5.80 -4.15
C GLY A 75 -2.05 -5.99 -4.92
N PRO A 76 -1.95 -6.94 -5.89
CA PRO A 76 -0.73 -7.09 -6.70
C PRO A 76 -0.33 -5.86 -7.50
N TYR A 77 -1.27 -4.95 -7.77
CA TYR A 77 -1.04 -3.70 -8.51
C TYR A 77 -0.75 -2.49 -7.61
N LEU A 78 -0.74 -2.70 -6.28
CA LEU A 78 -0.49 -1.67 -5.27
C LEU A 78 0.72 -2.05 -4.40
N PRO A 79 1.96 -1.86 -4.88
CA PRO A 79 3.16 -2.22 -4.13
C PRO A 79 3.31 -1.46 -2.80
N GLU A 80 2.62 -0.34 -2.63
CA GLU A 80 2.54 0.43 -1.38
C GLU A 80 1.44 -0.03 -0.42
N LEU A 81 0.65 -1.04 -0.79
CA LEU A 81 -0.45 -1.52 0.06
C LEU A 81 0.11 -2.15 1.34
N LEU A 82 -0.20 -1.52 2.47
CA LEU A 82 0.10 -2.00 3.81
C LEU A 82 -1.20 -2.33 4.53
N GLY A 83 -1.35 -3.57 4.95
CA GLY A 83 -2.51 -4.04 5.69
C GLY A 83 -2.19 -4.46 7.11
N GLY A 84 -3.22 -4.87 7.84
CA GLY A 84 -3.05 -5.42 9.18
C GLY A 84 -4.36 -5.78 9.84
N SER A 85 -4.29 -6.49 10.96
CA SER A 85 -5.45 -6.83 11.78
C SER A 85 -5.06 -7.01 13.25
N ALA A 86 -5.97 -6.57 14.12
CA ALA A 86 -5.90 -6.78 15.57
C ALA A 86 -6.44 -8.17 15.93
N ASP A 87 -5.68 -9.22 15.68
CA ASP A 87 -5.95 -10.64 16.03
C ASP A 87 -7.16 -11.28 15.31
N LEU A 88 -7.79 -10.60 14.37
CA LEU A 88 -8.99 -11.08 13.66
C LEU A 88 -8.78 -11.34 12.17
N ALA A 89 -7.54 -11.49 11.72
CA ALA A 89 -7.21 -11.65 10.30
C ALA A 89 -8.00 -12.78 9.61
N GLY A 90 -8.16 -13.92 10.28
CA GLY A 90 -8.92 -15.06 9.78
C GLY A 90 -10.43 -14.81 9.72
N SER A 91 -11.00 -14.12 10.73
CA SER A 91 -12.44 -13.82 10.81
C SER A 91 -12.86 -12.71 9.85
N ASN A 92 -12.02 -11.69 9.71
CA ASN A 92 -12.28 -10.53 8.87
C ASN A 92 -11.83 -10.72 7.43
N LEU A 93 -11.10 -11.82 7.14
CA LEU A 93 -10.53 -12.13 5.82
C LEU A 93 -9.64 -11.00 5.26
N THR A 94 -8.86 -10.35 6.15
CA THR A 94 -7.93 -9.28 5.77
C THR A 94 -6.61 -9.81 5.21
N LEU A 95 -6.29 -11.09 5.46
CA LEU A 95 -5.18 -11.76 4.79
C LEU A 95 -5.56 -12.10 3.36
N TRP A 96 -4.83 -11.56 2.44
CA TRP A 96 -4.93 -11.84 1.01
C TRP A 96 -3.72 -12.64 0.52
N SER A 97 -3.77 -13.19 -0.70
CA SER A 97 -2.77 -14.14 -1.21
C SER A 97 -1.34 -13.58 -1.30
N GLY A 98 -1.19 -12.27 -1.44
CA GLY A 98 0.10 -11.58 -1.47
C GLY A 98 0.50 -10.95 -0.12
N ALA A 99 -0.24 -11.22 0.97
CA ALA A 99 0.12 -10.70 2.28
C ALA A 99 1.35 -11.42 2.84
N SER A 100 2.36 -10.66 3.23
CA SER A 100 3.56 -11.13 3.94
C SER A 100 3.72 -10.37 5.24
N GLY A 101 3.88 -11.11 6.36
CA GLY A 101 4.00 -10.50 7.68
C GLY A 101 5.28 -9.69 7.83
N ILE A 102 5.18 -8.50 8.43
CA ILE A 102 6.34 -7.71 8.81
C ILE A 102 6.87 -8.23 10.15
N SER A 103 8.16 -8.50 10.22
CA SER A 103 8.87 -8.87 11.45
C SER A 103 10.24 -8.17 11.54
N ALA A 104 10.93 -8.34 12.66
CA ALA A 104 12.28 -7.82 12.80
C ALA A 104 13.29 -8.53 11.86
N GLU A 105 13.02 -9.79 11.54
CA GLU A 105 13.82 -10.62 10.63
C GLU A 105 13.47 -10.37 9.17
N ASP A 106 12.22 -10.00 8.88
CA ASP A 106 11.72 -9.66 7.54
C ASP A 106 10.93 -8.35 7.57
N PRO A 107 11.60 -7.20 7.47
CA PRO A 107 10.96 -5.89 7.45
C PRO A 107 10.32 -5.55 6.09
N GLY A 108 10.53 -6.37 5.06
CA GLY A 108 10.03 -6.14 3.69
C GLY A 108 8.59 -6.58 3.46
N GLY A 109 7.90 -7.10 4.50
CA GLY A 109 6.50 -7.50 4.39
C GLY A 109 5.54 -6.33 4.19
N ASN A 110 4.27 -6.67 3.98
CA ASN A 110 3.19 -5.71 3.74
C ASN A 110 1.97 -5.92 4.66
N TYR A 111 2.13 -6.69 5.72
CA TYR A 111 1.05 -6.99 6.65
C TYR A 111 1.52 -6.96 8.11
N VAL A 112 0.80 -6.23 8.96
CA VAL A 112 1.10 -6.09 10.39
C VAL A 112 0.10 -6.88 11.23
N TYR A 113 0.60 -7.78 12.07
CA TYR A 113 -0.17 -8.48 13.09
C TYR A 113 -0.12 -7.67 14.39
N TYR A 114 -1.17 -6.92 14.69
CA TYR A 114 -1.20 -6.03 15.86
C TYR A 114 -1.35 -6.78 17.19
N GLY A 115 -1.82 -8.04 17.16
CA GLY A 115 -2.34 -8.70 18.34
C GLY A 115 -3.67 -8.07 18.79
N VAL A 116 -4.14 -8.41 19.99
CA VAL A 116 -5.37 -7.83 20.56
C VAL A 116 -5.11 -6.36 20.92
N ARG A 117 -5.74 -5.44 20.20
CA ARG A 117 -5.52 -3.98 20.30
C ARG A 117 -6.78 -3.20 19.88
N GLU A 118 -7.80 -3.22 20.73
CA GLU A 118 -9.05 -2.49 20.47
C GLU A 118 -8.88 -0.98 20.66
N PHE A 119 -7.95 -0.58 21.55
CA PHE A 119 -7.60 0.81 21.84
C PHE A 119 -6.08 0.98 21.82
N ALA A 120 -5.53 1.32 20.70
CA ALA A 120 -4.09 1.55 20.54
C ALA A 120 -3.78 3.03 20.27
#